data_bc1ae5f89cec8dad8d6b040d29d10669
#
_entry.id   bc1ae5f89cec8dad8d6b040d29d10669
#
_cell.length_a   1.000
_cell.length_b   1.000
_cell.length_c   1.000
_cell.angle_alpha   90.00
_cell.angle_beta   90.00
_cell.angle_gamma   90.00
#
_symmetry.space_group_name_H-M   'P 1'
#
loop_
_entity.id
_entity.type
_entity.pdbx_description
1 polymer ?
#
loop_
_entity_poly.entity_id
_entity_poly.type
_entity_poly.pdbx_seq_one_letter_code
_entity_poly.pdbx_strand_id
1 'polypeptide(L)'
;MQYTGRLEFLPFGTFKSKGDYSQSDLKREVSPKLMVGFTYNFNENAVRERGFAGDYMIRNDKTIFETNQTTIFIDAMYKYNGVSFMGEYAKRTADSVIATEADGVTPTGDVVLIGNALNLQLGYLFKNNYELAGRFTTVEYDKITETMPSKQYTLGINKYLVGHKLKVQSDISYTSLDGEKDNITFRLGFDIHF
;
A
#
# COMPACT_ATOMS: atom_id res chain seq x y z
N MET A 1 16.83 7.41 13.52
CA MET A 1 15.68 8.36 13.71
C MET A 1 14.85 8.39 12.43
N GLN A 2 13.50 8.63 12.50
CA GLN A 2 12.65 8.61 11.30
C GLN A 2 12.02 9.97 11.06
N TYR A 3 12.09 10.46 9.83
CA TYR A 3 11.53 11.73 9.40
C TYR A 3 10.51 11.46 8.29
N THR A 4 9.31 12.05 8.41
CA THR A 4 8.26 11.89 7.40
C THR A 4 7.64 13.24 7.09
N GLY A 5 7.55 13.59 5.81
CA GLY A 5 6.85 14.76 5.31
C GLY A 5 5.84 14.37 4.25
N ARG A 6 4.62 14.96 4.30
CA ARG A 6 3.57 14.73 3.32
C ARG A 6 3.02 16.05 2.78
N LEU A 7 2.80 16.08 1.47
CA LEU A 7 2.12 17.17 0.77
C LEU A 7 0.90 16.61 0.05
N GLU A 8 -0.20 17.33 0.09
CA GLU A 8 -1.44 17.00 -0.63
C GLU A 8 -1.88 18.18 -1.49
N PHE A 9 -2.33 17.88 -2.69
CA PHE A 9 -2.84 18.85 -3.63
C PHE A 9 -4.22 18.44 -4.14
N LEU A 10 -5.21 19.33 -4.03
CA LEU A 10 -6.61 19.12 -4.41
C LEU A 10 -6.99 20.12 -5.53
N PRO A 11 -6.63 19.84 -6.79
CA PRO A 11 -6.79 20.80 -7.90
C PRO A 11 -8.25 21.19 -8.18
N PHE A 12 -9.20 20.31 -7.82
CA PHE A 12 -10.64 20.55 -8.02
C PHE A 12 -11.38 20.87 -6.72
N GLY A 13 -10.64 21.33 -5.70
CA GLY A 13 -11.17 21.63 -4.37
C GLY A 13 -11.45 20.38 -3.53
N THR A 14 -11.93 20.60 -2.30
CA THR A 14 -12.14 19.55 -1.31
C THR A 14 -13.29 18.61 -1.66
N PHE A 15 -13.19 17.36 -1.22
CA PHE A 15 -14.26 16.37 -1.29
C PHE A 15 -15.34 16.66 -0.24
N LYS A 16 -16.58 16.22 -0.52
CA LYS A 16 -17.64 16.28 0.47
C LYS A 16 -17.34 15.36 1.65
N SER A 17 -17.55 15.85 2.87
CA SER A 17 -17.45 15.07 4.10
C SER A 17 -16.10 14.36 4.28
N LYS A 18 -14.98 14.99 3.92
CA LYS A 18 -13.63 14.42 4.00
C LYS A 18 -13.49 13.12 3.20
N GLY A 19 -14.18 13.01 2.06
CA GLY A 19 -14.21 11.83 1.22
C GLY A 19 -12.91 11.48 0.51
N ASP A 20 -11.88 12.31 0.62
CA ASP A 20 -10.52 12.11 0.16
C ASP A 20 -9.78 10.97 0.88
N TYR A 21 -10.22 10.61 2.09
CA TYR A 21 -9.64 9.52 2.89
C TYR A 21 -10.49 8.24 2.90
N SER A 22 -11.62 8.21 2.20
CA SER A 22 -12.50 7.05 2.16
C SER A 22 -12.67 6.51 0.75
N GLN A 23 -12.62 5.21 0.60
CA GLN A 23 -12.98 4.54 -0.65
C GLN A 23 -14.47 4.75 -0.96
N SER A 24 -14.88 4.50 -2.20
CA SER A 24 -16.22 4.70 -2.71
C SER A 24 -16.69 6.16 -2.71
N ASP A 25 -17.49 6.51 -3.70
CA ASP A 25 -18.09 7.85 -3.81
C ASP A 25 -19.51 7.87 -3.20
N LEU A 26 -19.63 7.56 -1.88
CA LEU A 26 -20.93 7.51 -1.18
C LEU A 26 -21.69 8.85 -1.19
N LYS A 27 -20.97 9.95 -1.29
CA LYS A 27 -21.58 11.29 -1.37
C LYS A 27 -21.96 11.71 -2.79
N ARG A 28 -21.61 10.87 -3.77
CA ARG A 28 -21.85 11.12 -5.21
C ARG A 28 -21.45 12.53 -5.58
N GLU A 29 -20.13 12.77 -5.63
CA GLU A 29 -19.57 14.05 -6.03
C GLU A 29 -20.17 14.49 -7.37
N VAL A 30 -20.84 15.63 -7.40
CA VAL A 30 -21.53 16.16 -8.59
C VAL A 30 -20.57 16.83 -9.58
N SER A 31 -19.36 17.11 -9.16
CA SER A 31 -18.24 17.57 -9.97
C SER A 31 -17.02 16.69 -9.70
N PRO A 32 -16.12 16.49 -10.69
CA PRO A 32 -14.91 15.75 -10.48
C PRO A 32 -14.10 16.26 -9.29
N LYS A 33 -13.59 15.36 -8.48
CA LYS A 33 -12.69 15.66 -7.36
C LYS A 33 -11.44 14.81 -7.50
N LEU A 34 -10.30 15.42 -7.23
CA LEU A 34 -8.99 14.77 -7.28
C LEU A 34 -8.15 15.23 -6.11
N MET A 35 -7.52 14.32 -5.44
CA MET A 35 -6.42 14.55 -4.52
C MET A 35 -5.18 13.84 -5.07
N VAL A 36 -4.03 14.48 -5.02
CA VAL A 36 -2.72 13.89 -5.29
C VAL A 36 -1.85 14.11 -4.07
N GLY A 37 -1.30 13.05 -3.53
CA GLY A 37 -0.41 13.05 -2.37
C GLY A 37 1.02 12.65 -2.76
N PHE A 38 1.98 13.28 -2.09
CA PHE A 38 3.38 12.90 -2.12
C PHE A 38 3.89 12.80 -0.69
N THR A 39 4.50 11.65 -0.35
CA THR A 39 5.12 11.44 0.97
C THR A 39 6.58 11.04 0.78
N TYR A 40 7.46 11.70 1.51
CA TYR A 40 8.86 11.33 1.65
C TYR A 40 9.10 10.86 3.08
N ASN A 41 9.70 9.68 3.21
CA ASN A 41 10.09 9.10 4.50
C ASN A 41 11.59 8.77 4.44
N PHE A 42 12.34 9.26 5.40
CA PHE A 42 13.74 8.94 5.63
C PHE A 42 13.90 8.32 7.02
N ASN A 43 14.46 7.12 7.06
CA ASN A 43 14.74 6.39 8.29
C ASN A 43 16.26 6.26 8.44
N GLU A 44 16.82 7.12 9.27
CA GLU A 44 18.24 7.14 9.59
C GLU A 44 18.59 5.98 10.54
N ASN A 45 19.64 5.25 10.20
CA ASN A 45 20.12 4.09 10.96
C ASN A 45 18.99 3.09 11.25
N ALA A 46 18.26 2.71 10.21
CA ALA A 46 17.25 1.68 10.32
C ALA A 46 17.91 0.32 10.62
N VAL A 47 17.33 -0.41 11.56
CA VAL A 47 17.86 -1.66 12.13
C VAL A 47 17.07 -2.90 11.69
N ARG A 48 16.02 -2.68 10.88
CA ARG A 48 15.13 -3.76 10.42
C ARG A 48 15.04 -3.78 8.90
N GLU A 49 14.75 -4.94 8.36
CA GLU A 49 14.63 -5.19 6.92
C GLU A 49 13.66 -4.24 6.19
N ARG A 50 12.60 -3.79 6.88
CA ARG A 50 11.51 -2.96 6.33
C ARG A 50 11.31 -1.65 7.07
N GLY A 51 12.39 -1.04 7.53
CA GLY A 51 12.34 0.22 8.25
C GLY A 51 11.95 0.04 9.71
N PHE A 52 10.67 0.16 10.06
CA PHE A 52 10.16 -0.09 11.41
C PHE A 52 9.53 -1.48 11.58
N ALA A 53 9.40 -2.25 10.52
CA ALA A 53 8.80 -3.59 10.49
C ALA A 53 9.81 -4.63 9.97
N GLY A 54 9.48 -5.91 10.10
CA GLY A 54 10.37 -7.02 9.77
C GLY A 54 11.30 -7.38 10.92
N ASP A 55 12.22 -8.29 10.65
CA ASP A 55 13.17 -8.76 11.63
C ASP A 55 14.34 -7.76 11.81
N TYR A 56 15.02 -7.85 12.95
CA TYR A 56 16.23 -7.11 13.19
C TYR A 56 17.38 -7.75 12.42
N MET A 57 18.21 -6.94 11.80
CA MET A 57 19.43 -7.38 11.13
C MET A 57 20.55 -7.51 12.16
N ILE A 58 20.77 -8.75 12.65
CA ILE A 58 21.64 -9.03 13.78
C ILE A 58 22.91 -9.72 13.28
N ARG A 59 24.09 -9.17 13.64
CA ARG A 59 25.41 -9.75 13.38
C ARG A 59 25.72 -10.92 14.32
N ASN A 60 26.68 -11.74 13.96
CA ASN A 60 27.15 -12.88 14.77
C ASN A 60 27.68 -12.47 16.14
N ASP A 61 28.28 -11.29 16.27
CA ASP A 61 28.73 -10.70 17.53
C ASP A 61 27.59 -10.09 18.38
N LYS A 62 26.32 -10.26 17.95
CA LYS A 62 25.08 -9.73 18.55
C LYS A 62 24.92 -8.21 18.47
N THR A 63 25.77 -7.52 17.73
CA THR A 63 25.54 -6.12 17.38
C THR A 63 24.50 -6.03 16.27
N ILE A 64 23.92 -4.85 16.08
CA ILE A 64 22.85 -4.62 15.09
C ILE A 64 23.48 -3.95 13.87
N PHE A 65 23.13 -4.44 12.67
CA PHE A 65 23.44 -3.74 11.42
C PHE A 65 22.49 -2.56 11.23
N GLU A 66 23.02 -1.43 10.82
CA GLU A 66 22.27 -0.20 10.59
C GLU A 66 22.49 0.31 9.17
N THR A 67 21.44 0.80 8.53
CA THR A 67 21.51 1.45 7.21
C THR A 67 20.41 2.50 7.07
N ASN A 68 20.66 3.55 6.29
CA ASN A 68 19.64 4.53 5.99
C ASN A 68 18.68 3.96 4.94
N GLN A 69 17.38 4.19 5.15
CA GLN A 69 16.33 3.78 4.22
C GLN A 69 15.49 4.98 3.82
N THR A 70 15.24 5.12 2.52
CA THR A 70 14.34 6.14 1.97
C THR A 70 13.13 5.47 1.35
N THR A 71 11.94 5.97 1.66
CA THR A 71 10.70 5.53 1.00
C THR A 71 9.94 6.73 0.46
N ILE A 72 9.57 6.68 -0.80
CA ILE A 72 8.73 7.66 -1.47
C ILE A 72 7.37 7.02 -1.72
N PHE A 73 6.29 7.76 -1.42
CA PHE A 73 4.93 7.37 -1.79
C PHE A 73 4.31 8.46 -2.66
N ILE A 74 3.58 8.02 -3.68
CA ILE A 74 2.72 8.87 -4.52
C ILE A 74 1.35 8.23 -4.49
N ASP A 75 0.33 8.99 -4.16
CA ASP A 75 -1.04 8.50 -4.11
C ASP A 75 -2.01 9.49 -4.77
N ALA A 76 -3.12 8.95 -5.24
CA ALA A 76 -4.19 9.74 -5.82
C ALA A 76 -5.56 9.15 -5.48
N MET A 77 -6.53 10.04 -5.24
CA MET A 77 -7.92 9.70 -5.08
C MET A 77 -8.76 10.54 -6.03
N TYR A 78 -9.58 9.89 -6.85
CA TYR A 78 -10.53 10.56 -7.74
C TYR A 78 -11.95 10.09 -7.45
N LYS A 79 -12.91 11.03 -7.44
CA LYS A 79 -14.34 10.73 -7.29
C LYS A 79 -15.18 11.61 -8.20
N TYR A 80 -16.17 10.97 -8.82
CA TYR A 80 -17.16 11.66 -9.62
C TYR A 80 -18.39 10.76 -9.87
N ASN A 81 -19.58 11.22 -9.50
CA ASN A 81 -20.88 10.63 -9.83
C ASN A 81 -20.97 9.10 -9.61
N GLY A 82 -20.46 8.65 -8.45
CA GLY A 82 -20.43 7.24 -8.05
C GLY A 82 -19.18 6.48 -8.51
N VAL A 83 -18.37 7.04 -9.41
CA VAL A 83 -17.06 6.48 -9.74
C VAL A 83 -16.07 6.89 -8.67
N SER A 84 -15.25 5.95 -8.21
CA SER A 84 -14.10 6.19 -7.33
C SER A 84 -12.87 5.48 -7.86
N PHE A 85 -11.74 6.17 -7.88
CA PHE A 85 -10.44 5.60 -8.20
C PHE A 85 -9.47 5.92 -7.07
N MET A 86 -8.62 4.96 -6.70
CA MET A 86 -7.50 5.13 -5.80
C MET A 86 -6.26 4.50 -6.44
N GLY A 87 -5.18 5.23 -6.46
CA GLY A 87 -3.87 4.75 -6.91
C GLY A 87 -2.83 5.06 -5.86
N GLU A 88 -1.94 4.10 -5.59
CA GLU A 88 -0.82 4.26 -4.65
C GLU A 88 0.42 3.62 -5.26
N TYR A 89 1.51 4.34 -5.26
CA TYR A 89 2.83 3.86 -5.64
C TYR A 89 3.80 4.10 -4.50
N ALA A 90 4.62 3.10 -4.20
CA ALA A 90 5.69 3.21 -3.22
C ALA A 90 7.01 2.73 -3.83
N LYS A 91 8.11 3.42 -3.48
CA LYS A 91 9.47 2.99 -3.80
C LYS A 91 10.35 3.11 -2.58
N ARG A 92 11.03 2.02 -2.23
CA ARG A 92 12.03 2.00 -1.16
C ARG A 92 13.42 1.76 -1.71
N THR A 93 14.39 2.49 -1.17
CA THR A 93 15.82 2.33 -1.39
C THR A 93 16.55 2.30 -0.04
N ALA A 94 17.79 1.78 -0.03
CA ALA A 94 18.67 1.80 1.13
C ALA A 94 20.11 2.10 0.69
N ASP A 95 20.91 2.70 1.58
CA ASP A 95 22.33 2.98 1.31
C ASP A 95 23.13 1.67 1.23
N SER A 96 22.82 0.71 2.09
CA SER A 96 23.37 -0.65 2.06
C SER A 96 22.21 -1.65 2.13
N VAL A 97 22.10 -2.50 1.10
CA VAL A 97 21.00 -3.46 0.98
C VAL A 97 21.33 -4.78 1.68
N ILE A 98 22.56 -5.25 1.55
CA ILE A 98 23.04 -6.48 2.20
C ILE A 98 23.60 -6.10 3.56
N ALA A 99 23.10 -6.72 4.62
CA ALA A 99 23.66 -6.56 5.95
C ALA A 99 25.02 -7.29 6.05
N THR A 100 25.99 -6.62 6.64
CA THR A 100 27.35 -7.14 6.79
C THR A 100 27.73 -7.29 8.26
N GLU A 101 28.67 -8.21 8.53
CA GLU A 101 29.32 -8.37 9.83
C GLU A 101 30.10 -7.10 10.21
N ALA A 102 30.72 -7.09 11.39
CA ALA A 102 31.49 -5.97 11.90
C ALA A 102 32.74 -5.63 11.03
N ASP A 103 33.18 -6.56 10.18
CA ASP A 103 34.25 -6.36 9.21
C ASP A 103 33.82 -5.49 8.01
N GLY A 104 32.51 -5.24 7.85
CA GLY A 104 31.94 -4.45 6.76
C GLY A 104 31.94 -5.16 5.39
N VAL A 105 32.33 -6.43 5.31
CA VAL A 105 32.46 -7.17 4.05
C VAL A 105 31.70 -8.49 4.05
N THR A 106 31.75 -9.26 5.13
CA THR A 106 31.09 -10.57 5.21
C THR A 106 29.58 -10.42 5.37
N PRO A 107 28.74 -10.96 4.45
CA PRO A 107 27.28 -10.88 4.59
C PRO A 107 26.80 -11.65 5.82
N THR A 108 25.79 -11.10 6.54
CA THR A 108 25.12 -11.80 7.64
C THR A 108 24.06 -12.79 7.16
N GLY A 109 23.58 -12.61 5.93
CA GLY A 109 22.41 -13.30 5.37
C GLY A 109 21.13 -12.46 5.40
N ASP A 110 21.11 -11.38 6.17
CA ASP A 110 19.97 -10.45 6.20
C ASP A 110 20.05 -9.43 5.07
N VAL A 111 18.88 -9.02 4.56
CA VAL A 111 18.78 -8.02 3.49
C VAL A 111 17.71 -6.98 3.80
N VAL A 112 17.95 -5.75 3.41
CA VAL A 112 16.92 -4.71 3.42
C VAL A 112 16.00 -4.91 2.23
N LEU A 113 14.70 -5.05 2.48
CA LEU A 113 13.69 -5.25 1.44
C LEU A 113 13.41 -3.93 0.71
N ILE A 114 14.08 -3.73 -0.41
CA ILE A 114 13.93 -2.60 -1.32
C ILE A 114 13.15 -3.00 -2.57
N GLY A 115 12.57 -2.02 -3.26
CA GLY A 115 11.78 -2.26 -4.48
C GLY A 115 10.63 -1.29 -4.65
N ASN A 116 9.63 -1.70 -5.42
CA ASN A 116 8.46 -0.90 -5.74
C ASN A 116 7.17 -1.66 -5.40
N ALA A 117 6.12 -0.92 -5.10
CA ALA A 117 4.76 -1.43 -4.99
C ALA A 117 3.78 -0.49 -5.70
N LEU A 118 2.77 -1.08 -6.34
CA LEU A 118 1.68 -0.36 -6.96
C LEU A 118 0.35 -0.98 -6.54
N ASN A 119 -0.60 -0.14 -6.11
CA ASN A 119 -1.96 -0.51 -5.82
C ASN A 119 -2.90 0.40 -6.62
N LEU A 120 -3.78 -0.19 -7.44
CA LEU A 120 -4.78 0.52 -8.21
C LEU A 120 -6.15 -0.06 -7.88
N GLN A 121 -7.10 0.78 -7.54
CA GLN A 121 -8.46 0.38 -7.25
C GLN A 121 -9.46 1.29 -7.98
N LEU A 122 -10.44 0.69 -8.63
CA LEU A 122 -11.55 1.37 -9.28
C LEU A 122 -12.86 0.82 -8.71
N GLY A 123 -13.79 1.70 -8.36
CA GLY A 123 -15.11 1.35 -7.88
C GLY A 123 -16.22 2.13 -8.61
N TYR A 124 -17.37 1.50 -8.74
CA TYR A 124 -18.58 2.15 -9.19
C TYR A 124 -19.75 1.88 -8.23
N LEU A 125 -20.27 2.94 -7.62
CA LEU A 125 -21.37 2.91 -6.67
C LEU A 125 -22.70 3.16 -7.38
N PHE A 126 -23.52 2.13 -7.48
CA PHE A 126 -24.89 2.20 -8.02
C PHE A 126 -25.81 2.99 -7.09
N LYS A 127 -26.92 3.51 -7.64
CA LYS A 127 -27.92 4.32 -6.88
C LYS A 127 -28.50 3.59 -5.66
N ASN A 128 -28.56 2.26 -5.71
CA ASN A 128 -29.05 1.41 -4.62
C ASN A 128 -27.98 1.07 -3.56
N ASN A 129 -26.82 1.77 -3.57
CA ASN A 129 -25.70 1.59 -2.65
C ASN A 129 -25.02 0.21 -2.72
N TYR A 130 -25.13 -0.51 -3.83
CA TYR A 130 -24.18 -1.54 -4.19
C TYR A 130 -22.98 -0.89 -4.88
N GLU A 131 -21.82 -1.44 -4.67
CA GLU A 131 -20.60 -1.05 -5.38
C GLU A 131 -19.94 -2.30 -5.98
N LEU A 132 -19.53 -2.19 -7.22
CA LEU A 132 -18.61 -3.12 -7.85
C LEU A 132 -17.23 -2.49 -7.83
N ALA A 133 -16.24 -3.20 -7.32
CA ALA A 133 -14.87 -2.70 -7.22
C ALA A 133 -13.87 -3.71 -7.75
N GLY A 134 -12.88 -3.23 -8.50
CA GLY A 134 -11.71 -3.99 -8.93
C GLY A 134 -10.44 -3.42 -8.33
N ARG A 135 -9.48 -4.28 -7.93
CA ARG A 135 -8.18 -3.87 -7.43
C ARG A 135 -7.08 -4.70 -8.08
N PHE A 136 -6.03 -4.03 -8.47
CA PHE A 136 -4.76 -4.62 -8.86
C PHE A 136 -3.67 -4.16 -7.89
N THR A 137 -2.91 -5.11 -7.38
CA THR A 137 -1.75 -4.83 -6.52
C THR A 137 -0.55 -5.60 -7.04
N THR A 138 0.61 -4.95 -7.14
CA THR A 138 1.88 -5.61 -7.40
C THR A 138 2.95 -5.12 -6.45
N VAL A 139 3.81 -6.04 -6.03
CA VAL A 139 5.02 -5.75 -5.26
C VAL A 139 6.18 -6.38 -6.00
N GLU A 140 7.14 -5.55 -6.38
CA GLU A 140 8.36 -5.95 -7.09
C GLU A 140 9.56 -5.59 -6.22
N TYR A 141 10.23 -6.61 -5.71
CA TYR A 141 11.46 -6.43 -4.97
C TYR A 141 12.65 -6.31 -5.92
N ASP A 142 13.69 -5.62 -5.49
CA ASP A 142 14.97 -5.61 -6.21
C ASP A 142 15.58 -7.01 -6.19
N LYS A 143 16.21 -7.41 -7.30
CA LYS A 143 16.76 -8.75 -7.46
C LYS A 143 17.81 -9.11 -6.39
N ILE A 144 18.51 -8.11 -5.85
CA ILE A 144 19.51 -8.30 -4.80
C ILE A 144 18.89 -8.84 -3.50
N THR A 145 17.57 -8.67 -3.30
CA THR A 145 16.87 -9.15 -2.10
C THR A 145 16.47 -10.63 -2.20
N GLU A 146 16.60 -11.24 -3.38
CA GLU A 146 16.16 -12.61 -3.69
C GLU A 146 14.71 -12.92 -3.29
N THR A 147 13.92 -11.85 -3.09
CA THR A 147 12.51 -11.97 -2.69
C THR A 147 11.62 -11.99 -3.93
N MET A 148 10.68 -12.91 -3.96
CA MET A 148 9.79 -13.13 -5.10
C MET A 148 8.79 -11.99 -5.26
N PRO A 149 8.55 -11.49 -6.49
CA PRO A 149 7.49 -10.51 -6.76
C PRO A 149 6.11 -11.15 -6.63
N SER A 150 5.12 -10.33 -6.31
CA SER A 150 3.74 -10.77 -6.21
C SER A 150 2.79 -9.86 -7.01
N LYS A 151 1.75 -10.48 -7.59
CA LYS A 151 0.64 -9.77 -8.26
C LYS A 151 -0.68 -10.29 -7.71
N GLN A 152 -1.60 -9.39 -7.44
CA GLN A 152 -2.93 -9.75 -6.97
C GLN A 152 -3.99 -8.98 -7.75
N TYR A 153 -5.01 -9.69 -8.22
CA TYR A 153 -6.21 -9.17 -8.85
C TYR A 153 -7.40 -9.48 -7.95
N THR A 154 -8.17 -8.47 -7.59
CA THR A 154 -9.33 -8.64 -6.72
C THR A 154 -10.56 -8.05 -7.38
N LEU A 155 -11.67 -8.78 -7.37
CA LEU A 155 -13.00 -8.28 -7.73
C LEU A 155 -13.88 -8.38 -6.50
N GLY A 156 -14.54 -7.27 -6.12
CA GLY A 156 -15.34 -7.17 -4.92
C GLY A 156 -16.71 -6.55 -5.17
N ILE A 157 -17.68 -6.99 -4.38
CA ILE A 157 -19.01 -6.39 -4.30
C ILE A 157 -19.24 -5.93 -2.87
N ASN A 158 -19.62 -4.66 -2.72
CA ASN A 158 -19.95 -4.04 -1.44
C ASN A 158 -21.42 -3.65 -1.40
N LYS A 159 -22.06 -3.75 -0.24
CA LYS A 159 -23.37 -3.16 0.05
C LYS A 159 -23.24 -2.22 1.24
N TYR A 160 -23.47 -0.94 1.01
CA TYR A 160 -23.51 0.08 2.05
C TYR A 160 -24.93 0.19 2.60
N LEU A 161 -25.15 -0.17 3.86
CA LEU A 161 -26.44 -0.12 4.54
C LEU A 161 -26.62 1.23 5.26
N VAL A 162 -25.61 1.68 5.99
CA VAL A 162 -25.59 2.98 6.69
C VAL A 162 -24.26 3.70 6.41
N GLY A 163 -24.08 4.16 5.17
CA GLY A 163 -22.81 4.78 4.77
C GLY A 163 -21.62 3.87 5.02
N HIS A 164 -20.50 4.41 5.53
CA HIS A 164 -19.36 3.62 5.97
C HIS A 164 -19.53 2.96 7.34
N LYS A 165 -20.61 3.28 8.08
CA LYS A 165 -20.83 2.74 9.42
C LYS A 165 -21.30 1.29 9.43
N LEU A 166 -22.01 0.87 8.39
CA LEU A 166 -22.48 -0.51 8.24
C LEU A 166 -22.37 -0.94 6.79
N LYS A 167 -21.48 -1.87 6.53
CA LYS A 167 -21.17 -2.38 5.20
C LYS A 167 -21.05 -3.91 5.22
N VAL A 168 -21.57 -4.55 4.20
CA VAL A 168 -21.31 -5.96 3.87
C VAL A 168 -20.46 -5.97 2.61
N GLN A 169 -19.41 -6.77 2.61
CA GLN A 169 -18.51 -6.90 1.46
C GLN A 169 -18.17 -8.36 1.18
N SER A 170 -18.00 -8.69 -0.08
CA SER A 170 -17.39 -9.93 -0.50
C SER A 170 -16.45 -9.69 -1.66
N ASP A 171 -15.38 -10.45 -1.71
CA ASP A 171 -14.41 -10.38 -2.79
C ASP A 171 -13.83 -11.75 -3.14
N ILE A 172 -13.38 -11.85 -4.38
CA ILE A 172 -12.53 -12.93 -4.87
C ILE A 172 -11.21 -12.33 -5.32
N SER A 173 -10.11 -12.91 -4.86
CA SER A 173 -8.75 -12.49 -5.20
C SER A 173 -7.99 -13.64 -5.83
N TYR A 174 -7.32 -13.37 -6.95
CA TYR A 174 -6.33 -14.23 -7.56
C TYR A 174 -4.95 -13.64 -7.25
N THR A 175 -4.08 -14.43 -6.62
CA THR A 175 -2.71 -14.03 -6.27
C THR A 175 -1.73 -14.95 -6.99
N SER A 176 -0.82 -14.33 -7.75
CA SER A 176 0.31 -15.00 -8.38
C SER A 176 1.59 -14.57 -7.66
N LEU A 177 2.36 -15.56 -7.21
CA LEU A 177 3.69 -15.43 -6.64
C LEU A 177 4.66 -16.11 -7.61
N ASP A 178 5.68 -15.38 -8.03
CA ASP A 178 6.66 -15.96 -8.96
C ASP A 178 7.37 -17.15 -8.29
N GLY A 179 7.37 -18.32 -8.95
CA GLY A 179 7.94 -19.56 -8.40
C GLY A 179 7.05 -20.37 -7.44
N GLU A 180 5.84 -19.90 -7.10
CA GLU A 180 4.88 -20.61 -6.26
C GLU A 180 3.58 -20.93 -7.02
N LYS A 181 2.71 -21.74 -6.40
CA LYS A 181 1.37 -21.98 -6.93
C LYS A 181 0.49 -20.76 -6.74
N ASP A 182 -0.22 -20.39 -7.79
CA ASP A 182 -1.26 -19.36 -7.74
C ASP A 182 -2.34 -19.72 -6.72
N ASN A 183 -2.87 -18.70 -6.05
CA ASN A 183 -3.88 -18.84 -5.00
C ASN A 183 -5.14 -18.06 -5.35
N ILE A 184 -6.31 -18.68 -5.12
CA ILE A 184 -7.61 -18.02 -5.18
C ILE A 184 -8.18 -17.95 -3.78
N THR A 185 -8.51 -16.75 -3.33
CA THR A 185 -9.09 -16.49 -2.01
C THR A 185 -10.45 -15.85 -2.16
N PHE A 186 -11.46 -16.39 -1.49
CA PHE A 186 -12.77 -15.76 -1.32
C PHE A 186 -12.88 -15.20 0.10
N ARG A 187 -13.39 -13.96 0.23
CA ARG A 187 -13.64 -13.31 1.52
C ARG A 187 -15.06 -12.77 1.61
N LEU A 188 -15.63 -12.89 2.79
CA LEU A 188 -16.87 -12.25 3.19
C LEU A 188 -16.61 -11.49 4.49
N GLY A 189 -17.00 -10.23 4.54
CA GLY A 189 -16.77 -9.37 5.70
C GLY A 189 -17.94 -8.46 6.00
N PHE A 190 -18.03 -8.10 7.27
CA PHE A 190 -18.94 -7.08 7.79
C PHE A 190 -18.12 -6.00 8.46
N ASP A 191 -18.43 -4.75 8.15
CA ASP A 191 -17.78 -3.59 8.75
C ASP A 191 -18.85 -2.82 9.54
N ILE A 192 -18.62 -2.68 10.84
CA ILE A 192 -19.56 -2.05 11.78
C ILE A 192 -18.80 -1.03 12.61
N HIS A 193 -19.19 0.24 12.50
CA HIS A 193 -18.68 1.36 13.29
C HIS A 193 -19.77 1.95 14.19
N PHE A 194 -19.49 2.07 15.47
CA PHE A 194 -20.37 2.63 16.49
C PHE A 194 -20.12 4.12 16.70
#